data_664631fa047983976ee65fad7f3c2f7b
#
_entry.id   664631fa047983976ee65fad7f3c2f7b
#
_cell.length_a   1.000
_cell.length_b   1.000
_cell.length_c   1.000
_cell.angle_alpha   90.00
_cell.angle_beta   90.00
_cell.angle_gamma   90.00
#
_symmetry.space_group_name_H-M   'P 1'
#
loop_
_entity.id
_entity.type
_entity.pdbx_description
1 polymer ?
#
loop_
_entity_poly.entity_id
_entity_poly.type
_entity_poly.pdbx_seq_one_letter_code
_entity_poly.pdbx_strand_id
1 'polypeptide(L)'
;ASLRRWMQRDPVGATIAARVDALEAPDDRTIVWRLNKPFPHLPKALSKFQTAAVMMPARLAATDPFKQIPEAIGSGPFKFVADERLPGSRVVFAKNEAYVPRTGDVPSFNAGPKIVNIDRAVWNFIPDASTISAALQNGEIDWWEQPAIDLVPTMRKNKDIVITVKDRTGEIGCLRFNHLNPPFNNAAIRRVVLSAFDQKEIMDAYAGAEPSLIKTEVGIFVPGTPMASTVGVERTHGIKDYAKLKKDLAAAGYNGEKIVVLAATTLPNIWAEAQVATDVLTRMGFNVDMQSLEWGTVVQRRASKEPIDKGGWNIFYTYLGGFGNVSPA
;
A
#
# COMPACT_ATOMS: atom_id res chain seq x y z
N ALA A 1 1.84 -1.39 26.51
CA ALA A 1 2.33 -2.53 25.71
C ALA A 1 2.15 -2.27 24.21
N SER A 2 0.92 -2.07 23.69
CA SER A 2 0.61 -1.96 22.26
C SER A 2 1.37 -0.84 21.55
N LEU A 3 1.44 0.36 22.14
CA LEU A 3 2.20 1.49 21.60
C LEU A 3 3.70 1.18 21.48
N ARG A 4 4.28 0.49 22.47
CA ARG A 4 5.69 0.08 22.42
C ARG A 4 5.96 -0.90 21.28
N ARG A 5 5.04 -1.84 21.04
CA ARG A 5 5.10 -2.77 19.90
C ARG A 5 4.98 -2.03 18.56
N TRP A 6 4.02 -1.12 18.44
CA TRP A 6 3.83 -0.31 17.23
C TRP A 6 5.07 0.54 16.90
N MET A 7 5.68 1.18 17.90
CA MET A 7 6.90 1.96 17.72
C MET A 7 8.08 1.17 17.15
N GLN A 8 8.10 -0.15 17.30
CA GLN A 8 9.15 -1.00 16.72
C GLN A 8 8.88 -1.40 15.26
N ARG A 9 7.63 -1.27 14.79
CA ARG A 9 7.20 -1.75 13.47
C ARG A 9 6.93 -0.62 12.49
N ASP A 10 6.43 0.50 12.95
CA ASP A 10 6.01 1.61 12.11
C ASP A 10 7.14 2.65 12.00
N PRO A 11 7.45 3.17 10.78
CA PRO A 11 8.52 4.17 10.61
C PRO A 11 8.28 5.45 11.41
N VAL A 12 7.01 5.92 11.48
CA VAL A 12 6.66 7.09 12.31
C VAL A 12 6.76 6.73 13.79
N GLY A 13 6.32 5.51 14.16
CA GLY A 13 6.50 4.96 15.48
C GLY A 13 7.96 4.92 15.91
N ALA A 14 8.87 4.49 15.04
CA ALA A 14 10.31 4.50 15.29
C ALA A 14 10.86 5.92 15.46
N THR A 15 10.35 6.89 14.69
CA THR A 15 10.71 8.30 14.84
C THR A 15 10.29 8.86 16.21
N ILE A 16 9.14 8.44 16.72
CA ILE A 16 8.68 8.79 18.08
C ILE A 16 9.55 8.08 19.12
N ALA A 17 9.81 6.78 18.95
CA ALA A 17 10.62 5.99 19.88
C ALA A 17 11.98 6.64 20.18
N ALA A 18 12.62 7.21 19.16
CA ALA A 18 13.89 7.93 19.29
C ALA A 18 13.79 9.23 20.13
N ARG A 19 12.57 9.67 20.45
CA ARG A 19 12.29 10.88 21.22
C ARG A 19 11.65 10.61 22.59
N VAL A 20 11.35 9.37 22.90
CA VAL A 20 10.67 8.99 24.15
C VAL A 20 11.69 8.58 25.19
N ASP A 21 11.78 9.31 26.28
CA ASP A 21 12.52 8.92 27.48
C ASP A 21 11.71 7.94 28.32
N ALA A 22 10.42 8.21 28.50
CA ALA A 22 9.53 7.32 29.22
C ALA A 22 8.12 7.31 28.62
N LEU A 23 7.49 6.13 28.63
CA LEU A 23 6.07 5.93 28.32
C LEU A 23 5.45 5.21 29.51
N GLU A 24 4.63 5.92 30.25
CA GLU A 24 4.07 5.49 31.54
C GLU A 24 2.55 5.40 31.48
N ALA A 25 1.97 4.57 32.32
CA ALA A 25 0.54 4.49 32.57
C ALA A 25 0.33 4.55 34.09
N PRO A 26 0.22 5.76 34.68
CA PRO A 26 0.10 5.95 36.10
C PRO A 26 -1.24 5.45 36.64
N ASP A 27 -2.24 5.35 35.79
CA ASP A 27 -3.57 4.82 36.10
C ASP A 27 -4.19 4.15 34.86
N ASP A 28 -5.40 3.63 34.97
CA ASP A 28 -6.12 2.90 33.93
C ASP A 28 -6.59 3.75 32.75
N ARG A 29 -6.48 5.07 32.83
CA ARG A 29 -7.02 6.01 31.83
C ARG A 29 -5.99 6.97 31.29
N THR A 30 -4.80 7.04 31.88
CA THR A 30 -3.78 8.03 31.57
C THR A 30 -2.55 7.38 30.95
N ILE A 31 -2.08 7.93 29.84
CA ILE A 31 -0.80 7.59 29.23
C ILE A 31 0.06 8.85 29.21
N VAL A 32 1.24 8.79 29.82
CA VAL A 32 2.21 9.88 29.91
C VAL A 32 3.38 9.59 28.96
N TRP A 33 3.61 10.53 28.06
CA TRP A 33 4.78 10.53 27.17
C TRP A 33 5.79 11.55 27.68
N ARG A 34 6.95 11.10 28.14
CA ARG A 34 8.09 11.97 28.43
C ARG A 34 9.02 11.98 27.25
N LEU A 35 9.19 13.14 26.67
CA LEU A 35 9.99 13.32 25.44
C LEU A 35 11.28 14.07 25.77
N ASN A 36 12.41 13.63 25.20
CA ASN A 36 13.71 14.30 25.31
C ASN A 36 13.81 15.54 24.41
N LYS A 37 12.92 15.67 23.41
CA LYS A 37 12.80 16.83 22.54
C LYS A 37 11.32 17.08 22.22
N PRO A 38 10.88 18.34 22.09
CA PRO A 38 9.51 18.64 21.66
C PRO A 38 9.13 17.94 20.36
N PHE A 39 7.96 17.32 20.33
CA PHE A 39 7.39 16.69 19.14
C PHE A 39 5.91 17.04 18.99
N PRO A 40 5.60 18.25 18.44
CA PRO A 40 4.22 18.74 18.37
C PRO A 40 3.31 17.88 17.48
N HIS A 41 3.89 17.02 16.64
CA HIS A 41 3.16 16.12 15.75
C HIS A 41 2.77 14.78 16.39
N LEU A 42 2.99 14.57 17.69
CA LEU A 42 2.62 13.31 18.36
C LEU A 42 1.15 12.94 18.18
N PRO A 43 0.15 13.84 18.35
CA PRO A 43 -1.25 13.49 18.09
C PRO A 43 -1.51 13.06 16.64
N LYS A 44 -0.91 13.75 15.66
CA LYS A 44 -1.01 13.39 14.23
C LYS A 44 -0.42 12.01 13.94
N ALA A 45 0.72 11.70 14.53
CA ALA A 45 1.38 10.42 14.38
C ALA A 45 0.55 9.26 14.95
N LEU A 46 -0.13 9.47 16.09
CA LEU A 46 -1.01 8.48 16.70
C LEU A 46 -2.35 8.34 15.97
N SER A 47 -2.79 9.36 15.24
CA SER A 47 -4.01 9.34 14.43
C SER A 47 -3.80 8.84 12.99
N LYS A 48 -2.68 8.23 12.71
CA LYS A 48 -2.33 7.68 11.40
C LYS A 48 -3.42 6.76 10.87
N PHE A 49 -3.83 7.00 9.62
CA PHE A 49 -4.88 6.22 8.95
C PHE A 49 -4.39 4.82 8.59
N GLN A 50 -3.23 4.73 7.93
CA GLN A 50 -2.58 3.46 7.60
C GLN A 50 -1.60 3.08 8.72
N THR A 51 -1.46 1.76 8.97
CA THR A 51 -0.59 1.22 10.03
C THR A 51 -0.81 1.89 11.39
N ALA A 52 -2.10 2.10 11.73
CA ALA A 52 -2.51 2.77 12.97
C ALA A 52 -1.96 2.05 14.22
N ALA A 53 -1.77 2.83 15.29
CA ALA A 53 -1.35 2.32 16.60
C ALA A 53 -2.50 1.58 17.29
N VAL A 54 -2.88 0.40 16.78
CA VAL A 54 -3.99 -0.38 17.31
C VAL A 54 -3.69 -0.95 18.69
N MET A 55 -4.70 -0.96 19.54
CA MET A 55 -4.62 -1.55 20.87
C MET A 55 -4.96 -3.03 20.81
N MET A 56 -4.21 -3.85 21.53
CA MET A 56 -4.40 -5.28 21.64
C MET A 56 -4.19 -5.75 23.08
N PRO A 57 -4.65 -6.96 23.47
CA PRO A 57 -4.38 -7.52 24.78
C PRO A 57 -2.89 -7.53 25.12
N ALA A 58 -2.55 -7.24 26.39
CA ALA A 58 -1.16 -7.11 26.82
C ALA A 58 -0.31 -8.35 26.49
N ARG A 59 -0.89 -9.55 26.62
CA ARG A 59 -0.23 -10.83 26.30
C ARG A 59 0.19 -10.93 24.81
N LEU A 60 -0.63 -10.38 23.90
CA LEU A 60 -0.32 -10.33 22.47
C LEU A 60 0.68 -9.21 22.17
N ALA A 61 0.52 -8.06 22.80
CA ALA A 61 1.44 -6.94 22.64
C ALA A 61 2.86 -7.23 23.16
N ALA A 62 3.00 -8.17 24.09
CA ALA A 62 4.28 -8.61 24.63
C ALA A 62 5.04 -9.62 23.75
N THR A 63 4.38 -10.17 22.70
CA THR A 63 5.05 -11.07 21.77
C THR A 63 6.05 -10.33 20.87
N ASP A 64 6.96 -11.06 20.24
CA ASP A 64 7.93 -10.49 19.29
C ASP A 64 7.21 -9.62 18.24
N PRO A 65 7.54 -8.33 18.11
CA PRO A 65 6.86 -7.43 17.18
C PRO A 65 7.08 -7.81 15.71
N PHE A 66 8.10 -8.61 15.39
CA PHE A 66 8.40 -9.06 14.03
C PHE A 66 7.77 -10.41 13.67
N LYS A 67 7.09 -11.03 14.64
CA LYS A 67 6.30 -12.25 14.41
C LYS A 67 4.81 -11.91 14.33
N GLN A 68 4.09 -12.69 13.50
CA GLN A 68 2.64 -12.60 13.42
C GLN A 68 2.01 -12.99 14.77
N ILE A 69 1.02 -12.21 15.21
CA ILE A 69 0.24 -12.56 16.41
C ILE A 69 -0.63 -13.79 16.13
N PRO A 70 -0.80 -14.68 17.12
CA PRO A 70 -1.57 -15.92 16.93
C PRO A 70 -3.08 -15.70 16.93
N GLU A 71 -3.55 -14.56 17.45
CA GLU A 71 -4.96 -14.26 17.62
C GLU A 71 -5.28 -12.83 17.16
N ALA A 72 -6.45 -12.64 16.56
CA ALA A 72 -6.97 -11.32 16.17
C ALA A 72 -8.03 -10.84 17.17
N ILE A 73 -7.61 -10.25 18.28
CA ILE A 73 -8.49 -9.71 19.32
C ILE A 73 -8.33 -8.20 19.40
N GLY A 74 -9.43 -7.49 19.24
CA GLY A 74 -9.53 -6.04 19.37
C GLY A 74 -10.77 -5.63 20.14
N SER A 75 -10.92 -4.32 20.33
CA SER A 75 -12.09 -3.69 20.98
C SER A 75 -13.08 -3.08 19.99
N GLY A 76 -13.00 -3.46 18.74
CA GLY A 76 -13.81 -2.92 17.64
C GLY A 76 -15.23 -3.49 17.55
N PRO A 77 -16.01 -3.03 16.57
CA PRO A 77 -17.40 -3.42 16.40
C PRO A 77 -17.60 -4.83 15.83
N PHE A 78 -16.53 -5.50 15.41
CA PHE A 78 -16.56 -6.87 14.89
C PHE A 78 -15.61 -7.77 15.66
N LYS A 79 -15.97 -9.03 15.76
CA LYS A 79 -15.14 -10.13 16.28
C LYS A 79 -14.74 -11.04 15.14
N PHE A 80 -13.47 -11.42 15.08
CA PHE A 80 -12.98 -12.42 14.15
C PHE A 80 -13.50 -13.81 14.54
N VAL A 81 -14.06 -14.55 13.59
CA VAL A 81 -14.59 -15.91 13.79
C VAL A 81 -13.54 -16.91 13.31
N ALA A 82 -12.69 -17.36 14.22
CA ALA A 82 -11.52 -18.19 13.90
C ALA A 82 -11.91 -19.54 13.27
N ASP A 83 -12.96 -20.16 13.80
CA ASP A 83 -13.40 -21.50 13.38
C ASP A 83 -13.99 -21.53 11.95
N GLU A 84 -14.37 -20.37 11.42
CA GLU A 84 -14.89 -20.24 10.06
C GLU A 84 -13.85 -19.70 9.07
N ARG A 85 -12.62 -19.46 9.53
CA ARG A 85 -11.55 -19.06 8.64
C ARG A 85 -11.06 -20.24 7.81
N LEU A 86 -11.04 -20.06 6.49
CA LEU A 86 -10.40 -20.95 5.54
C LEU A 86 -9.21 -20.20 4.92
N PRO A 87 -7.96 -20.53 5.27
CA PRO A 87 -6.79 -19.85 4.75
C PRO A 87 -6.76 -19.80 3.23
N GLY A 88 -6.55 -18.60 2.66
CA GLY A 88 -6.56 -18.39 1.21
C GLY A 88 -7.93 -18.38 0.54
N SER A 89 -9.03 -18.61 1.28
CA SER A 89 -10.38 -18.70 0.71
C SER A 89 -11.37 -17.76 1.41
N ARG A 90 -11.44 -17.81 2.75
CA ARG A 90 -12.49 -17.08 3.47
C ARG A 90 -12.03 -16.56 4.83
N VAL A 91 -12.48 -15.36 5.17
CA VAL A 91 -12.38 -14.76 6.51
C VAL A 91 -13.75 -14.27 6.95
N VAL A 92 -14.13 -14.54 8.19
CA VAL A 92 -15.45 -14.20 8.73
C VAL A 92 -15.33 -13.32 9.96
N PHE A 93 -16.16 -12.30 10.02
CA PHE A 93 -16.33 -11.43 11.17
C PHE A 93 -17.79 -11.39 11.58
N ALA A 94 -18.07 -11.49 12.87
CA ALA A 94 -19.38 -11.33 13.46
C ALA A 94 -19.45 -10.01 14.24
N LYS A 95 -20.64 -9.41 14.27
CA LYS A 95 -20.91 -8.22 15.08
C LYS A 95 -20.52 -8.44 16.53
N ASN A 96 -19.91 -7.45 17.15
CA ASN A 96 -19.60 -7.45 18.56
C ASN A 96 -20.73 -6.76 19.33
N GLU A 97 -21.64 -7.52 19.90
CA GLU A 97 -22.80 -6.98 20.63
C GLU A 97 -22.43 -6.17 21.87
N ALA A 98 -21.22 -6.37 22.40
CA ALA A 98 -20.73 -5.59 23.55
C ALA A 98 -20.07 -4.26 23.13
N TYR A 99 -19.96 -4.01 21.83
CA TYR A 99 -19.35 -2.77 21.35
C TYR A 99 -20.34 -1.60 21.48
N VAL A 100 -19.91 -0.55 22.16
CA VAL A 100 -20.68 0.70 22.29
C VAL A 100 -20.04 1.74 21.35
N PRO A 101 -20.76 2.21 20.32
CA PRO A 101 -20.25 3.26 19.44
C PRO A 101 -19.98 4.55 20.22
N ARG A 102 -18.89 5.22 19.86
CA ARG A 102 -18.61 6.56 20.37
C ARG A 102 -19.71 7.54 19.91
N THR A 103 -20.03 8.52 20.74
CA THR A 103 -21.03 9.55 20.44
C THR A 103 -20.36 10.90 20.18
N GLY A 104 -21.08 11.82 19.54
CA GLY A 104 -20.68 13.22 19.43
C GLY A 104 -19.78 13.59 18.25
N ASP A 105 -19.35 12.61 17.45
CA ASP A 105 -18.48 12.84 16.30
C ASP A 105 -19.15 12.38 14.98
N VAL A 106 -18.68 12.92 13.87
CA VAL A 106 -19.04 12.45 12.52
C VAL A 106 -18.06 11.37 12.07
N PRO A 107 -18.52 10.25 11.49
CA PRO A 107 -17.63 9.23 10.94
C PRO A 107 -16.72 9.81 9.86
N SER A 108 -15.42 9.55 9.97
CA SER A 108 -14.42 9.94 8.97
C SER A 108 -13.30 8.91 8.94
N PHE A 109 -13.21 8.13 7.88
CA PHE A 109 -12.26 7.01 7.76
C PHE A 109 -12.25 6.13 9.03
N ASN A 110 -11.12 6.05 9.72
CA ASN A 110 -10.97 5.30 10.97
C ASN A 110 -11.39 6.08 12.22
N ALA A 111 -11.77 7.34 12.10
CA ALA A 111 -12.22 8.19 13.20
C ALA A 111 -13.73 8.19 13.37
N GLY A 112 -14.20 8.64 14.54
CA GLY A 112 -15.62 8.77 14.86
C GLY A 112 -16.32 7.44 15.21
N PRO A 113 -17.64 7.46 15.34
CA PRO A 113 -18.45 6.30 15.69
C PRO A 113 -18.40 5.22 14.60
N LYS A 114 -18.39 3.96 15.04
CA LYS A 114 -18.52 2.78 14.17
C LYS A 114 -19.89 2.17 14.41
N ILE A 115 -20.86 2.55 13.58
CA ILE A 115 -22.20 2.03 13.66
C ILE A 115 -22.31 0.82 12.74
N VAL A 116 -22.65 -0.34 13.28
CA VAL A 116 -22.75 -1.60 12.57
C VAL A 116 -24.19 -1.98 12.38
N ASN A 117 -24.61 -2.09 11.12
CA ASN A 117 -25.99 -2.44 10.73
C ASN A 117 -26.10 -3.86 10.13
N ILE A 118 -25.00 -4.62 10.13
CA ILE A 118 -24.93 -5.99 9.61
C ILE A 118 -24.45 -6.93 10.72
N ASP A 119 -24.93 -8.16 10.75
CA ASP A 119 -24.59 -9.12 11.78
C ASP A 119 -23.26 -9.83 11.48
N ARG A 120 -22.97 -10.00 10.19
CA ARG A 120 -21.76 -10.72 9.72
C ARG A 120 -21.18 -10.07 8.48
N ALA A 121 -19.85 -10.11 8.39
CA ALA A 121 -19.10 -9.79 7.18
C ALA A 121 -18.26 -11.00 6.79
N VAL A 122 -18.50 -11.53 5.59
CA VAL A 122 -17.78 -12.68 5.03
C VAL A 122 -16.91 -12.17 3.88
N TRP A 123 -15.61 -12.32 3.99
CA TRP A 123 -14.66 -11.94 2.97
C TRP A 123 -14.24 -13.19 2.21
N ASN A 124 -14.69 -13.33 0.98
CA ASN A 124 -14.33 -14.41 0.08
C ASN A 124 -13.18 -13.97 -0.82
N PHE A 125 -12.15 -14.80 -0.93
CA PHE A 125 -11.03 -14.64 -1.85
C PHE A 125 -11.29 -15.43 -3.11
N ILE A 126 -11.75 -14.78 -4.14
CA ILE A 126 -12.03 -15.38 -5.46
C ILE A 126 -10.94 -14.89 -6.42
N PRO A 127 -10.07 -15.75 -6.95
CA PRO A 127 -8.93 -15.32 -7.76
C PRO A 127 -9.29 -14.77 -9.13
N ASP A 128 -10.37 -15.25 -9.74
CA ASP A 128 -10.76 -14.89 -11.10
C ASP A 128 -11.76 -13.74 -11.12
N ALA A 129 -11.41 -12.64 -11.82
CA ALA A 129 -12.21 -11.43 -11.87
C ALA A 129 -13.57 -11.63 -12.58
N SER A 130 -13.64 -12.50 -13.59
CA SER A 130 -14.90 -12.79 -14.28
C SER A 130 -15.86 -13.56 -13.38
N THR A 131 -15.33 -14.48 -12.56
CA THR A 131 -16.09 -15.19 -11.54
C THR A 131 -16.64 -14.24 -10.48
N ILE A 132 -15.82 -13.28 -9.99
CA ILE A 132 -16.30 -12.26 -9.03
C ILE A 132 -17.40 -11.40 -9.67
N SER A 133 -17.21 -10.97 -10.92
CA SER A 133 -18.20 -10.17 -11.65
C SER A 133 -19.52 -10.91 -11.80
N ALA A 134 -19.49 -12.21 -12.12
CA ALA A 134 -20.69 -13.03 -12.20
C ALA A 134 -21.36 -13.19 -10.84
N ALA A 135 -20.60 -13.49 -9.78
CA ALA A 135 -21.14 -13.62 -8.43
C ALA A 135 -21.80 -12.34 -7.93
N LEU A 136 -21.22 -11.15 -8.23
CA LEU A 136 -21.83 -9.86 -7.91
C LEU A 136 -23.12 -9.65 -8.70
N GLN A 137 -23.14 -9.94 -10.00
CA GLN A 137 -24.32 -9.79 -10.85
C GLN A 137 -25.47 -10.73 -10.48
N ASN A 138 -25.15 -11.92 -9.92
CA ASN A 138 -26.13 -12.89 -9.45
C ASN A 138 -26.58 -12.66 -7.99
N GLY A 139 -25.99 -11.68 -7.29
CA GLY A 139 -26.27 -11.41 -5.88
C GLY A 139 -25.68 -12.43 -4.91
N GLU A 140 -24.71 -13.21 -5.33
CA GLU A 140 -23.97 -14.16 -4.47
C GLU A 140 -22.97 -13.46 -3.54
N ILE A 141 -22.52 -12.26 -3.91
CA ILE A 141 -21.74 -11.33 -3.09
C ILE A 141 -22.36 -9.94 -3.17
N ASP A 142 -22.16 -9.15 -2.10
CA ASP A 142 -22.74 -7.80 -1.98
C ASP A 142 -21.76 -6.69 -2.37
N TRP A 143 -20.46 -6.97 -2.35
CA TRP A 143 -19.45 -5.94 -2.59
C TRP A 143 -18.18 -6.52 -3.20
N TRP A 144 -17.69 -5.81 -4.21
CA TRP A 144 -16.36 -6.00 -4.79
C TRP A 144 -15.56 -4.71 -4.64
N GLU A 145 -14.54 -4.72 -3.77
CA GLU A 145 -13.81 -3.52 -3.36
C GLU A 145 -12.94 -2.93 -4.49
N GLN A 146 -12.25 -3.78 -5.23
CA GLN A 146 -11.34 -3.37 -6.32
C GLN A 146 -11.66 -4.16 -7.59
N PRO A 147 -12.72 -3.78 -8.31
CA PRO A 147 -13.09 -4.47 -9.54
C PRO A 147 -12.04 -4.31 -10.62
N ALA A 148 -11.84 -5.35 -11.42
CA ALA A 148 -11.05 -5.24 -12.64
C ALA A 148 -11.66 -4.17 -13.54
N ILE A 149 -10.87 -3.17 -13.87
CA ILE A 149 -11.34 -1.95 -14.56
C ILE A 149 -11.98 -2.29 -15.91
N ASP A 150 -11.45 -3.27 -16.62
CA ASP A 150 -11.99 -3.74 -17.91
C ASP A 150 -13.42 -4.28 -17.84
N LEU A 151 -13.85 -4.76 -16.66
CA LEU A 151 -15.20 -5.28 -16.44
C LEU A 151 -16.20 -4.19 -16.02
N VAL A 152 -15.73 -3.02 -15.59
CA VAL A 152 -16.57 -1.90 -15.12
C VAL A 152 -17.59 -1.46 -16.17
N PRO A 153 -17.25 -1.25 -17.46
CA PRO A 153 -18.24 -0.87 -18.47
C PRO A 153 -19.37 -1.88 -18.64
N THR A 154 -19.08 -3.16 -18.48
CA THR A 154 -20.08 -4.24 -18.56
C THR A 154 -20.98 -4.27 -17.33
N MET A 155 -20.40 -4.17 -16.13
CA MET A 155 -21.16 -4.15 -14.87
C MET A 155 -22.06 -2.94 -14.75
N ARG A 156 -21.69 -1.77 -15.29
CA ARG A 156 -22.55 -0.57 -15.34
C ARG A 156 -23.86 -0.74 -16.11
N LYS A 157 -23.97 -1.76 -16.97
CA LYS A 157 -25.22 -2.07 -17.69
C LYS A 157 -26.25 -2.73 -16.79
N ASN A 158 -25.83 -3.34 -15.70
CA ASN A 158 -26.72 -3.92 -14.69
C ASN A 158 -27.19 -2.81 -13.74
N LYS A 159 -28.51 -2.56 -13.70
CA LYS A 159 -29.12 -1.49 -12.91
C LYS A 159 -29.10 -1.77 -11.40
N ASP A 160 -28.88 -3.02 -11.01
CA ASP A 160 -28.84 -3.45 -9.62
C ASP A 160 -27.42 -3.30 -9.01
N ILE A 161 -26.43 -2.94 -9.84
CA ILE A 161 -25.06 -2.70 -9.42
C ILE A 161 -24.75 -1.21 -9.36
N VAL A 162 -24.30 -0.75 -8.20
CA VAL A 162 -23.82 0.62 -8.00
C VAL A 162 -22.31 0.66 -8.04
N ILE A 163 -21.74 1.37 -9.02
CA ILE A 163 -20.29 1.57 -9.14
C ILE A 163 -19.94 3.00 -8.74
N THR A 164 -19.10 3.14 -7.73
CA THR A 164 -18.69 4.45 -7.21
C THR A 164 -17.21 4.48 -6.82
N VAL A 165 -16.59 5.65 -6.96
CA VAL A 165 -15.26 5.90 -6.42
C VAL A 165 -15.41 6.29 -4.96
N LYS A 166 -15.05 5.38 -4.05
CA LYS A 166 -15.17 5.57 -2.61
C LYS A 166 -14.13 6.54 -2.07
N ASP A 167 -12.89 6.38 -2.49
CA ASP A 167 -11.79 7.28 -2.11
C ASP A 167 -11.35 8.13 -3.30
N ARG A 168 -11.74 9.42 -3.28
CA ARG A 168 -11.39 10.37 -4.34
C ARG A 168 -9.93 10.83 -4.29
N THR A 169 -9.18 10.52 -3.24
CA THR A 169 -7.74 10.75 -3.19
C THR A 169 -6.99 9.74 -4.04
N GLY A 170 -7.62 8.61 -4.36
CA GLY A 170 -7.12 7.60 -5.28
C GLY A 170 -5.92 6.82 -4.74
N GLU A 171 -5.22 6.18 -5.64
CA GLU A 171 -4.00 5.43 -5.37
C GLU A 171 -2.85 5.98 -6.20
N ILE A 172 -1.66 6.01 -5.64
CA ILE A 172 -0.43 6.38 -6.35
C ILE A 172 0.41 5.12 -6.52
N GLY A 173 0.62 4.70 -7.77
CA GLY A 173 1.56 3.65 -8.12
C GLY A 173 2.99 4.08 -7.85
N CYS A 174 3.78 3.19 -7.30
CA CYS A 174 5.15 3.48 -6.88
C CYS A 174 6.11 2.38 -7.29
N LEU A 175 7.08 2.72 -8.13
CA LEU A 175 8.29 1.93 -8.30
C LEU A 175 9.28 2.27 -7.18
N ARG A 176 9.70 1.28 -6.40
CA ARG A 176 10.60 1.44 -5.25
C ARG A 176 11.94 0.81 -5.52
N PHE A 177 13.01 1.63 -5.46
CA PHE A 177 14.39 1.15 -5.57
C PHE A 177 14.93 0.67 -4.23
N ASN A 178 15.69 -0.43 -4.27
CA ASN A 178 16.58 -0.79 -3.18
C ASN A 178 17.90 -0.02 -3.30
N HIS A 179 18.11 0.93 -2.43
CA HIS A 179 19.31 1.77 -2.44
C HIS A 179 20.54 1.07 -1.85
N LEU A 180 20.42 -0.14 -1.30
CA LEU A 180 21.52 -0.90 -0.72
C LEU A 180 22.34 -1.63 -1.79
N ASN A 181 21.69 -2.03 -2.88
CA ASN A 181 22.28 -2.87 -3.92
C ASN A 181 22.58 -2.11 -5.21
N PRO A 182 23.71 -2.40 -5.90
CA PRO A 182 23.93 -1.94 -7.25
C PRO A 182 22.80 -2.45 -8.20
N PRO A 183 22.47 -1.70 -9.27
CA PRO A 183 23.01 -0.39 -9.63
C PRO A 183 22.29 0.78 -8.93
N PHE A 184 21.22 0.53 -8.16
CA PHE A 184 20.37 1.58 -7.63
C PHE A 184 20.88 2.22 -6.33
N ASN A 185 22.01 1.81 -5.78
CA ASN A 185 22.78 2.62 -4.83
C ASN A 185 23.35 3.90 -5.48
N ASN A 186 23.48 3.93 -6.82
CA ASN A 186 23.93 5.10 -7.58
C ASN A 186 22.75 6.05 -7.90
N ALA A 187 22.81 7.28 -7.38
CA ALA A 187 21.77 8.29 -7.60
C ALA A 187 21.68 8.77 -9.06
N ALA A 188 22.80 8.75 -9.82
CA ALA A 188 22.78 9.15 -11.23
C ALA A 188 21.94 8.18 -12.06
N ILE A 189 22.08 6.88 -11.82
CA ILE A 189 21.28 5.84 -12.49
C ILE A 189 19.79 6.02 -12.16
N ARG A 190 19.42 6.25 -10.89
CA ARG A 190 18.02 6.47 -10.50
C ARG A 190 17.40 7.70 -11.20
N ARG A 191 18.19 8.78 -11.41
CA ARG A 191 17.70 9.97 -12.14
C ARG A 191 17.46 9.69 -13.63
N VAL A 192 18.31 8.89 -14.26
CA VAL A 192 18.08 8.46 -15.65
C VAL A 192 16.81 7.62 -15.74
N VAL A 193 16.64 6.65 -14.84
CA VAL A 193 15.45 5.80 -14.79
C VAL A 193 14.17 6.60 -14.60
N LEU A 194 14.17 7.61 -13.71
CA LEU A 194 13.00 8.47 -13.50
C LEU A 194 12.55 9.15 -14.82
N SER A 195 13.49 9.53 -15.69
CA SER A 195 13.20 10.20 -16.95
C SER A 195 12.69 9.26 -18.06
N ALA A 196 12.75 7.95 -17.84
CA ALA A 196 12.33 6.95 -18.82
C ALA A 196 10.83 6.63 -18.78
N PHE A 197 10.18 6.91 -17.66
CA PHE A 197 8.76 6.58 -17.49
C PHE A 197 7.83 7.63 -18.06
N ASP A 198 6.70 7.19 -18.60
CA ASP A 198 5.53 8.01 -18.88
C ASP A 198 4.38 7.55 -17.97
N GLN A 199 3.86 8.46 -17.15
CA GLN A 199 2.73 8.14 -16.26
C GLN A 199 1.49 7.69 -17.04
N LYS A 200 1.27 8.26 -18.23
CA LYS A 200 0.12 7.89 -19.06
C LYS A 200 0.22 6.45 -19.57
N GLU A 201 1.40 6.03 -20.03
CA GLU A 201 1.62 4.65 -20.51
C GLU A 201 1.28 3.61 -19.43
N ILE A 202 1.71 3.87 -18.18
CA ILE A 202 1.42 2.99 -17.03
C ILE A 202 -0.08 3.01 -16.70
N MET A 203 -0.70 4.19 -16.65
CA MET A 203 -2.10 4.32 -16.31
C MET A 203 -3.03 3.74 -17.37
N ASP A 204 -2.71 3.88 -18.66
CA ASP A 204 -3.46 3.28 -19.75
C ASP A 204 -3.42 1.74 -19.69
N ALA A 205 -2.29 1.16 -19.30
CA ALA A 205 -2.16 -0.29 -19.14
C ALA A 205 -3.03 -0.85 -17.99
N TYR A 206 -3.26 -0.06 -16.95
CA TYR A 206 -4.09 -0.48 -15.82
C TYR A 206 -5.56 -0.11 -15.96
N ALA A 207 -5.86 1.13 -16.39
CA ALA A 207 -7.19 1.70 -16.32
C ALA A 207 -7.65 2.36 -17.63
N GLY A 208 -7.03 2.02 -18.76
CA GLY A 208 -7.33 2.61 -20.05
C GLY A 208 -8.77 2.40 -20.55
N ALA A 209 -9.46 1.36 -20.06
CA ALA A 209 -10.89 1.14 -20.28
C ALA A 209 -11.80 2.20 -19.60
N GLU A 210 -11.28 2.90 -18.58
CA GLU A 210 -12.00 3.92 -17.81
C GLU A 210 -11.12 5.16 -17.62
N PRO A 211 -10.94 5.99 -18.65
CA PRO A 211 -10.04 7.15 -18.58
C PRO A 211 -10.39 8.17 -17.48
N SER A 212 -11.65 8.19 -17.03
CA SER A 212 -12.09 9.05 -15.94
C SER A 212 -11.45 8.71 -14.57
N LEU A 213 -10.88 7.51 -14.44
CA LEU A 213 -10.20 7.05 -13.23
C LEU A 213 -8.69 7.34 -13.26
N ILE A 214 -8.16 7.76 -14.41
CA ILE A 214 -6.74 8.05 -14.61
C ILE A 214 -6.43 9.49 -14.19
N LYS A 215 -5.33 9.64 -13.45
CA LYS A 215 -4.68 10.95 -13.22
C LYS A 215 -3.22 10.84 -13.61
N THR A 216 -2.79 11.73 -14.47
CA THR A 216 -1.40 11.93 -14.86
C THR A 216 -0.91 13.28 -14.37
N GLU A 217 0.36 13.60 -14.60
CA GLU A 217 1.00 14.82 -14.08
C GLU A 217 0.97 14.89 -12.54
N VAL A 218 1.08 13.72 -11.92
CA VAL A 218 1.04 13.57 -10.47
C VAL A 218 2.45 13.52 -9.91
N GLY A 219 2.74 14.38 -8.94
CA GLY A 219 3.97 14.32 -8.15
C GLY A 219 3.89 13.24 -7.07
N ILE A 220 4.73 13.37 -6.04
CA ILE A 220 4.77 12.39 -4.95
C ILE A 220 3.53 12.45 -4.04
N PHE A 221 2.86 13.59 -3.97
CA PHE A 221 1.66 13.80 -3.15
C PHE A 221 0.42 13.92 -4.03
N VAL A 222 -0.70 13.46 -3.48
CA VAL A 222 -1.98 13.44 -4.19
C VAL A 222 -2.43 14.84 -4.62
N PRO A 223 -2.86 15.02 -5.87
CA PRO A 223 -3.45 16.28 -6.33
C PRO A 223 -4.62 16.73 -5.45
N GLY A 224 -4.67 18.03 -5.17
CA GLY A 224 -5.69 18.62 -4.29
C GLY A 224 -5.36 18.57 -2.79
N THR A 225 -4.21 18.03 -2.40
CA THR A 225 -3.69 18.14 -1.02
C THR A 225 -2.73 19.32 -0.88
N PRO A 226 -2.53 19.84 0.35
CA PRO A 226 -1.63 20.98 0.57
C PRO A 226 -0.16 20.76 0.15
N MET A 227 0.27 19.50 0.07
CA MET A 227 1.63 19.12 -0.31
C MET A 227 1.75 18.82 -1.82
N ALA A 228 0.66 18.82 -2.56
CA ALA A 228 0.67 18.53 -3.99
C ALA A 228 1.58 19.50 -4.76
N SER A 229 2.39 18.96 -5.66
CA SER A 229 3.30 19.73 -6.50
C SER A 229 3.48 19.02 -7.84
N THR A 230 3.57 19.81 -8.90
CA THR A 230 3.87 19.32 -10.26
C THR A 230 5.31 19.61 -10.66
N VAL A 231 6.14 20.11 -9.75
CA VAL A 231 7.56 20.37 -10.03
C VAL A 231 8.29 19.07 -10.34
N GLY A 232 8.93 19.00 -11.51
CA GLY A 232 9.70 17.84 -11.97
C GLY A 232 8.85 16.78 -12.67
N VAL A 233 7.54 16.95 -12.75
CA VAL A 233 6.61 16.00 -13.37
C VAL A 233 6.81 15.90 -14.88
N GLU A 234 7.32 16.96 -15.50
CA GLU A 234 7.67 17.00 -16.93
C GLU A 234 8.63 15.88 -17.36
N ARG A 235 9.41 15.34 -16.43
CA ARG A 235 10.32 14.21 -16.67
C ARG A 235 9.60 12.88 -16.86
N THR A 236 8.39 12.78 -16.37
CA THR A 236 7.58 11.55 -16.42
C THR A 236 6.46 11.63 -17.44
N HIS A 237 6.66 12.43 -18.50
CA HIS A 237 5.70 12.62 -19.57
C HIS A 237 6.34 12.55 -20.96
N GLY A 238 5.52 12.19 -21.94
CA GLY A 238 5.82 12.26 -23.37
C GLY A 238 6.74 11.16 -23.89
N ILE A 239 6.96 11.21 -25.20
CA ILE A 239 7.75 10.21 -25.94
C ILE A 239 9.19 10.18 -25.42
N LYS A 240 9.71 8.99 -25.22
CA LYS A 240 11.06 8.77 -24.67
C LYS A 240 12.04 8.38 -25.77
N ASP A 241 13.20 9.05 -25.77
CA ASP A 241 14.33 8.68 -26.62
C ASP A 241 15.18 7.59 -25.90
N TYR A 242 14.85 6.34 -26.17
CA TYR A 242 15.56 5.20 -25.55
C TYR A 242 17.02 5.09 -26.00
N ALA A 243 17.38 5.59 -27.18
CA ALA A 243 18.78 5.61 -27.62
C ALA A 243 19.60 6.57 -26.76
N LYS A 244 19.05 7.74 -26.46
CA LYS A 244 19.65 8.70 -25.53
C LYS A 244 19.69 8.14 -24.11
N LEU A 245 18.58 7.59 -23.61
CA LEU A 245 18.49 7.04 -22.27
C LEU A 245 19.50 5.92 -22.02
N LYS A 246 19.74 5.06 -23.04
CA LYS A 246 20.77 4.02 -22.98
C LYS A 246 22.19 4.60 -22.86
N LYS A 247 22.48 5.68 -23.59
CA LYS A 247 23.76 6.39 -23.48
C LYS A 247 23.92 7.05 -22.12
N ASP A 248 22.87 7.71 -21.63
CA ASP A 248 22.86 8.37 -20.33
C ASP A 248 23.04 7.33 -19.21
N LEU A 249 22.44 6.15 -19.34
CA LEU A 249 22.56 5.05 -18.38
C LEU A 249 24.01 4.52 -18.31
N ALA A 250 24.63 4.31 -19.44
CA ALA A 250 26.05 3.91 -19.51
C ALA A 250 26.97 5.00 -18.92
N ALA A 251 26.72 6.26 -19.25
CA ALA A 251 27.45 7.41 -18.72
C ALA A 251 27.27 7.56 -17.18
N ALA A 252 26.11 7.14 -16.66
CA ALA A 252 25.85 7.09 -15.21
C ALA A 252 26.55 5.91 -14.50
N GLY A 253 27.21 5.02 -15.25
CA GLY A 253 28.03 3.94 -14.70
C GLY A 253 27.34 2.58 -14.60
N TYR A 254 26.27 2.34 -15.36
CA TYR A 254 25.68 1.01 -15.47
C TYR A 254 26.51 0.13 -16.41
N ASN A 255 26.90 -1.06 -15.95
CA ASN A 255 27.81 -1.98 -16.65
C ASN A 255 27.17 -3.34 -16.96
N GLY A 256 25.84 -3.41 -17.03
CA GLY A 256 25.13 -4.64 -17.38
C GLY A 256 24.81 -5.55 -16.17
N GLU A 257 24.90 -5.04 -14.95
CA GLU A 257 24.50 -5.77 -13.75
C GLU A 257 23.06 -6.25 -13.85
N LYS A 258 22.82 -7.50 -13.43
CA LYS A 258 21.46 -8.03 -13.35
C LYS A 258 20.66 -7.27 -12.31
N ILE A 259 19.45 -6.84 -12.68
CA ILE A 259 18.49 -6.25 -11.75
C ILE A 259 17.33 -7.21 -11.49
N VAL A 260 17.09 -7.50 -10.23
CA VAL A 260 15.98 -8.34 -9.77
C VAL A 260 14.78 -7.47 -9.46
N VAL A 261 13.68 -7.74 -10.16
CA VAL A 261 12.42 -7.03 -10.06
C VAL A 261 11.37 -7.95 -9.44
N LEU A 262 10.82 -7.57 -8.28
CA LEU A 262 9.75 -8.34 -7.62
C LEU A 262 8.40 -7.82 -8.12
N ALA A 263 7.66 -8.64 -8.85
CA ALA A 263 6.38 -8.30 -9.45
C ALA A 263 5.24 -9.14 -8.85
N ALA A 264 4.25 -8.48 -8.24
CA ALA A 264 3.11 -9.16 -7.63
C ALA A 264 2.03 -9.48 -8.67
N THR A 265 1.77 -10.76 -8.92
CA THR A 265 0.76 -11.22 -9.89
C THR A 265 -0.66 -11.19 -9.34
N THR A 266 -0.82 -11.18 -8.02
CA THR A 266 -2.12 -11.26 -7.34
C THR A 266 -2.83 -9.91 -7.19
N LEU A 267 -2.18 -8.81 -7.58
CA LEU A 267 -2.72 -7.45 -7.52
C LEU A 267 -2.68 -6.84 -8.94
N PRO A 268 -3.82 -6.74 -9.64
CA PRO A 268 -3.87 -6.34 -11.05
C PRO A 268 -3.20 -4.99 -11.37
N ASN A 269 -3.37 -3.99 -10.49
CA ASN A 269 -2.75 -2.68 -10.64
C ASN A 269 -1.21 -2.77 -10.55
N ILE A 270 -0.68 -3.47 -9.55
CA ILE A 270 0.77 -3.67 -9.39
C ILE A 270 1.33 -4.50 -10.54
N TRP A 271 0.58 -5.51 -10.99
CA TRP A 271 1.01 -6.36 -12.10
C TRP A 271 1.12 -5.58 -13.41
N ALA A 272 0.11 -4.76 -13.75
CA ALA A 272 0.15 -3.90 -14.94
C ALA A 272 1.32 -2.91 -14.90
N GLU A 273 1.53 -2.24 -13.75
CA GLU A 273 2.68 -1.35 -13.53
C GLU A 273 4.01 -2.08 -13.72
N ALA A 274 4.15 -3.29 -13.16
CA ALA A 274 5.37 -4.08 -13.25
C ALA A 274 5.70 -4.50 -14.69
N GLN A 275 4.68 -4.87 -15.48
CA GLN A 275 4.87 -5.26 -16.89
C GLN A 275 5.36 -4.09 -17.73
N VAL A 276 4.68 -2.94 -17.66
CA VAL A 276 5.10 -1.74 -18.43
C VAL A 276 6.49 -1.28 -17.97
N ALA A 277 6.72 -1.20 -16.66
CA ALA A 277 8.00 -0.72 -16.18
C ALA A 277 9.16 -1.68 -16.49
N THR A 278 8.91 -2.99 -16.53
CA THR A 278 9.92 -3.98 -16.95
C THR A 278 10.27 -3.83 -18.43
N ASP A 279 9.28 -3.58 -19.29
CA ASP A 279 9.52 -3.28 -20.71
C ASP A 279 10.35 -2.00 -20.87
N VAL A 280 9.98 -0.91 -20.19
CA VAL A 280 10.74 0.35 -20.18
C VAL A 280 12.20 0.12 -19.76
N LEU A 281 12.45 -0.59 -18.68
CA LEU A 281 13.80 -0.89 -18.19
C LEU A 281 14.59 -1.73 -19.21
N THR A 282 13.94 -2.68 -19.86
CA THR A 282 14.56 -3.52 -20.90
C THR A 282 14.93 -2.68 -22.13
N ARG A 283 14.04 -1.81 -22.58
CA ARG A 283 14.32 -0.86 -23.70
C ARG A 283 15.47 0.10 -23.38
N MET A 284 15.63 0.49 -22.11
CA MET A 284 16.77 1.27 -21.64
C MET A 284 18.10 0.49 -21.68
N GLY A 285 18.05 -0.83 -21.77
CA GLY A 285 19.22 -1.69 -21.81
C GLY A 285 19.61 -2.31 -20.46
N PHE A 286 18.70 -2.32 -19.48
CA PHE A 286 18.91 -3.09 -18.25
C PHE A 286 18.82 -4.59 -18.50
N ASN A 287 19.64 -5.36 -17.77
CA ASN A 287 19.57 -6.82 -17.70
C ASN A 287 18.53 -7.20 -16.62
N VAL A 288 17.27 -7.32 -17.03
CA VAL A 288 16.13 -7.47 -16.10
C VAL A 288 15.79 -8.93 -15.84
N ASP A 289 15.75 -9.31 -14.57
CA ASP A 289 15.20 -10.57 -14.04
C ASP A 289 13.89 -10.25 -13.30
N MET A 290 12.76 -10.29 -14.03
CA MET A 290 11.45 -10.08 -13.44
C MET A 290 10.94 -11.37 -12.80
N GLN A 291 10.75 -11.35 -11.49
CA GLN A 291 10.25 -12.47 -10.69
C GLN A 291 8.79 -12.28 -10.36
N SER A 292 7.94 -13.08 -11.00
CA SER A 292 6.49 -13.10 -10.78
C SER A 292 6.19 -13.84 -9.47
N LEU A 293 5.60 -13.15 -8.51
CA LEU A 293 5.42 -13.63 -7.14
C LEU A 293 4.00 -13.32 -6.65
N GLU A 294 3.55 -14.02 -5.63
CA GLU A 294 2.39 -13.66 -4.84
C GLU A 294 2.74 -12.47 -3.93
N TRP A 295 1.76 -11.59 -3.63
CA TRP A 295 2.01 -10.36 -2.89
C TRP A 295 2.63 -10.58 -1.49
N GLY A 296 2.19 -11.59 -0.74
CA GLY A 296 2.76 -11.91 0.57
C GLY A 296 4.24 -12.24 0.49
N THR A 297 4.66 -12.94 -0.58
CA THR A 297 6.07 -13.22 -0.86
C THR A 297 6.85 -11.96 -1.21
N VAL A 298 6.29 -11.05 -2.01
CA VAL A 298 6.90 -9.74 -2.27
C VAL A 298 7.11 -8.97 -0.96
N VAL A 299 6.08 -8.93 -0.09
CA VAL A 299 6.15 -8.24 1.22
C VAL A 299 7.25 -8.82 2.12
N GLN A 300 7.44 -10.13 2.12
CA GLN A 300 8.53 -10.76 2.88
C GLN A 300 9.90 -10.45 2.26
N ARG A 301 10.05 -10.62 0.95
CA ARG A 301 11.31 -10.44 0.25
C ARG A 301 11.82 -9.00 0.24
N ARG A 302 10.93 -8.02 0.12
CA ARG A 302 11.33 -6.59 0.14
C ARG A 302 11.98 -6.15 1.44
N ALA A 303 11.80 -6.90 2.54
CA ALA A 303 12.46 -6.64 3.81
C ALA A 303 13.92 -7.12 3.84
N SER A 304 14.34 -7.94 2.87
CA SER A 304 15.73 -8.44 2.77
C SER A 304 16.70 -7.31 2.49
N LYS A 305 17.81 -7.32 3.20
CA LYS A 305 18.99 -6.44 3.00
C LYS A 305 20.13 -7.17 2.29
N GLU A 306 19.92 -8.42 1.92
CA GLU A 306 20.92 -9.27 1.28
C GLU A 306 21.29 -8.76 -0.11
N PRO A 307 22.51 -9.05 -0.59
CA PRO A 307 22.89 -8.80 -1.97
C PRO A 307 22.11 -9.70 -2.94
N ILE A 308 22.14 -9.34 -4.21
CA ILE A 308 21.32 -9.95 -5.26
C ILE A 308 21.54 -11.44 -5.40
N ASP A 309 22.79 -11.89 -5.32
CA ASP A 309 23.20 -13.31 -5.40
C ASP A 309 22.77 -14.15 -4.18
N LYS A 310 22.35 -13.49 -3.10
CA LYS A 310 21.86 -14.13 -1.87
C LYS A 310 20.37 -13.90 -1.62
N GLY A 311 19.59 -13.69 -2.69
CA GLY A 311 18.15 -13.51 -2.61
C GLY A 311 17.69 -12.06 -2.36
N GLY A 312 18.59 -11.10 -2.52
CA GLY A 312 18.26 -9.67 -2.54
C GLY A 312 17.42 -9.26 -3.74
N TRP A 313 17.08 -7.98 -3.82
CA TRP A 313 16.24 -7.40 -4.85
C TRP A 313 16.68 -5.97 -5.17
N ASN A 314 16.26 -5.49 -6.35
CA ASN A 314 16.57 -4.14 -6.81
C ASN A 314 15.34 -3.24 -6.89
N ILE A 315 14.21 -3.78 -7.37
CA ILE A 315 12.96 -3.05 -7.58
C ILE A 315 11.79 -3.87 -7.07
N PHE A 316 10.81 -3.22 -6.48
CA PHE A 316 9.46 -3.76 -6.33
C PHE A 316 8.43 -2.66 -6.61
N TYR A 317 7.21 -3.09 -6.92
CA TYR A 317 6.09 -2.20 -7.18
C TYR A 317 5.09 -2.28 -6.04
N THR A 318 4.44 -1.14 -5.77
CA THR A 318 3.37 -1.03 -4.80
C THR A 318 2.52 0.18 -5.11
N TYR A 319 1.41 0.32 -4.44
CA TYR A 319 0.65 1.57 -4.42
C TYR A 319 0.48 2.08 -2.99
N LEU A 320 0.23 3.36 -2.89
CA LEU A 320 -0.11 4.03 -1.64
C LEU A 320 -1.49 4.68 -1.81
N GLY A 321 -2.39 4.43 -0.89
CA GLY A 321 -3.64 5.19 -0.83
C GLY A 321 -3.32 6.66 -0.66
N GLY A 322 -3.98 7.52 -1.44
CA GLY A 322 -3.62 8.92 -1.54
C GLY A 322 -3.65 9.64 -0.20
N PHE A 323 -4.61 9.33 0.65
CA PHE A 323 -4.68 9.90 2.00
C PHE A 323 -3.55 9.42 2.92
N GLY A 324 -2.99 8.24 2.67
CA GLY A 324 -1.82 7.72 3.40
C GLY A 324 -0.51 8.37 2.98
N ASN A 325 -0.47 9.06 1.83
CA ASN A 325 0.72 9.67 1.26
C ASN A 325 0.69 11.20 1.42
N VAL A 326 0.50 11.67 2.65
CA VAL A 326 0.45 13.10 2.99
C VAL A 326 1.72 13.60 3.71
N SER A 327 2.71 12.73 3.85
CA SER A 327 4.00 13.03 4.49
C SER A 327 5.13 12.36 3.72
N PRO A 328 6.29 13.03 3.56
CA PRO A 328 7.46 12.45 2.91
C PRO A 328 8.16 11.36 3.76
N ALA A 329 7.73 11.13 4.98
CA ALA A 329 8.33 10.20 5.94
C ALA A 329 7.71 8.80 5.90
#